data_70da5f4d3b6c30d6472a6e770021030f
#
_entry.id   70da5f4d3b6c30d6472a6e770021030f
#
_cell.length_a   1.000
_cell.length_b   1.000
_cell.length_c   1.000
_cell.angle_alpha   90.00
_cell.angle_beta   90.00
_cell.angle_gamma   90.00
#
_symmetry.space_group_name_H-M   'P 1'
#
loop_
_entity.id
_entity.type
_entity.pdbx_description
1 polymer ?
#
loop_
_entity_poly.entity_id
_entity_poly.type
_entity_poly.pdbx_seq_one_letter_code
_entity_poly.pdbx_strand_id
1 'polypeptide(L)'
;MLTVAMTLFTAYNATAQKKTTPNRQAKPAAVNADSVEVRKLTDAAKKGNSEAQNTLGTYYYSGKKVKQNYDVALKWFSMAAKQKHVKAIANMGLCYQLGRGIKQDSVMAVKLYKESIKAGNAELVKQREENVAKNKSAFDINLLADIYYNGCGNTVKKNNELALKYLKMAAANNSIEAAVRAATIYDQAKMYAEALPYYQKAAGKGDAVSEYKCGDYLCNGKGTKVNKAQAAAYLDKAAKKNVPNAMMMLGDLLYKGDGIQQDYAKAMGLYKLAAAKNNPVAVWNVGIMYKNGQGVKQNYVIALQWLADAASKGMKANFQKLLNEPNVEIKNGWKNTDFYSFVHAMTFMESTTPDYATAVKELTILEKKNIAVASTLLGLCYADKSWKKANEKKMMAYYEKAAKADDPYANFLLAKLYFEGSNAVKADKNKVVVCYEKASEGGYAPAKCELGNLYFTGKIVNKDISKAIAYYNDALLNGYLSKEAADNLASCYQQGLGGVKKDAETAKEIAKRGKVGNAWTALLRGITFEQKN
;
A
#
# COMPACT_ATOMS: atom_id res chain seq x y z
N MET A 1 1.61 -7.52 -7.29
CA MET A 1 1.44 -6.64 -8.48
C MET A 1 1.01 -7.37 -9.77
N LEU A 2 1.04 -8.68 -9.83
CA LEU A 2 0.61 -9.44 -11.04
C LEU A 2 -0.86 -9.87 -11.06
N THR A 3 -1.56 -9.82 -9.94
CA THR A 3 -2.95 -10.30 -9.80
C THR A 3 -4.05 -9.27 -10.08
N VAL A 4 -3.73 -7.99 -10.18
CA VAL A 4 -4.71 -6.92 -10.44
C VAL A 4 -4.91 -6.67 -11.95
N ALA A 5 -3.99 -7.11 -12.80
CA ALA A 5 -4.09 -6.93 -14.25
C ALA A 5 -5.11 -7.88 -14.94
N MET A 6 -5.56 -8.93 -14.25
CA MET A 6 -6.45 -9.94 -14.84
C MET A 6 -7.96 -9.65 -14.73
N THR A 7 -8.39 -8.77 -13.82
CA THR A 7 -9.82 -8.55 -13.54
C THR A 7 -10.46 -7.38 -14.30
N LEU A 8 -9.68 -6.53 -14.97
CA LEU A 8 -10.21 -5.36 -15.69
C LEU A 8 -10.51 -5.60 -17.19
N PHE A 9 -10.13 -6.75 -17.73
CA PHE A 9 -10.35 -7.04 -19.16
C PHE A 9 -11.73 -7.66 -19.49
N THR A 10 -12.51 -8.08 -18.50
CA THR A 10 -13.80 -8.75 -18.69
C THR A 10 -14.99 -7.82 -18.89
N ALA A 11 -14.86 -6.53 -18.62
CA ALA A 11 -15.98 -5.58 -18.72
C ALA A 11 -16.16 -4.94 -20.13
N TYR A 12 -15.26 -5.18 -21.08
CA TYR A 12 -15.27 -4.47 -22.38
C TYR A 12 -16.08 -5.15 -23.49
N ASN A 13 -16.61 -6.37 -23.30
CA ASN A 13 -17.25 -7.14 -24.36
C ASN A 13 -18.79 -7.01 -24.45
N ALA A 14 -19.44 -6.11 -23.70
CA ALA A 14 -20.91 -6.09 -23.62
C ALA A 14 -21.64 -5.12 -24.57
N THR A 15 -20.97 -4.29 -25.36
CA THR A 15 -21.66 -3.22 -26.13
C THR A 15 -21.47 -3.19 -27.65
N ALA A 16 -20.96 -4.22 -28.28
CA ALA A 16 -20.77 -4.23 -29.73
C ALA A 16 -21.40 -5.44 -30.43
N GLN A 17 -22.68 -5.72 -30.13
CA GLN A 17 -23.50 -6.55 -31.05
C GLN A 17 -24.56 -5.68 -31.76
N LYS A 18 -24.16 -4.94 -32.79
CA LYS A 18 -25.10 -4.53 -33.85
C LYS A 18 -25.09 -5.61 -34.91
N LYS A 19 -26.25 -6.22 -35.09
CA LYS A 19 -26.58 -7.15 -36.18
C LYS A 19 -26.21 -6.53 -37.50
N THR A 20 -25.23 -7.09 -38.21
CA THR A 20 -25.04 -6.84 -39.65
C THR A 20 -25.74 -7.94 -40.42
N THR A 21 -26.72 -7.56 -41.25
CA THR A 21 -27.37 -8.39 -42.25
C THR A 21 -26.34 -9.00 -43.20
N PRO A 22 -26.54 -10.25 -43.64
CA PRO A 22 -25.56 -10.89 -44.55
C PRO A 22 -25.64 -10.27 -45.94
N ASN A 23 -24.52 -9.69 -46.33
CA ASN A 23 -24.33 -9.21 -47.70
C ASN A 23 -24.22 -10.42 -48.64
N ARG A 24 -25.00 -10.40 -49.73
CA ARG A 24 -25.02 -11.42 -50.78
C ARG A 24 -23.61 -11.67 -51.30
N GLN A 25 -23.01 -12.79 -50.93
CA GLN A 25 -21.73 -13.23 -51.48
C GLN A 25 -21.92 -13.69 -52.93
N ALA A 26 -21.06 -13.16 -53.83
CA ALA A 26 -20.85 -13.73 -55.16
C ALA A 26 -20.45 -15.22 -55.01
N LYS A 27 -21.01 -16.09 -55.85
CA LYS A 27 -20.67 -17.51 -55.91
C LYS A 27 -19.16 -17.68 -56.01
N PRO A 28 -18.51 -18.43 -55.12
CA PRO A 28 -17.08 -18.71 -55.24
C PRO A 28 -16.85 -19.56 -56.50
N ALA A 29 -15.84 -19.20 -57.31
CA ALA A 29 -15.33 -20.07 -58.37
C ALA A 29 -15.00 -21.45 -57.76
N ALA A 30 -15.30 -22.52 -58.49
CA ALA A 30 -15.08 -23.90 -58.06
C ALA A 30 -13.64 -24.10 -57.60
N VAL A 31 -13.46 -24.31 -56.28
CA VAL A 31 -12.15 -24.47 -55.63
C VAL A 31 -11.65 -25.86 -55.95
N ASN A 32 -10.66 -25.97 -56.87
CA ASN A 32 -10.04 -27.24 -57.21
C ASN A 32 -8.98 -27.61 -56.17
N ALA A 33 -9.41 -28.29 -55.10
CA ALA A 33 -8.51 -28.80 -54.01
C ALA A 33 -7.48 -29.81 -54.55
N ASP A 34 -7.68 -30.30 -55.75
CA ASP A 34 -6.80 -31.27 -56.41
C ASP A 34 -5.76 -30.64 -57.37
N SER A 35 -5.55 -29.34 -57.30
CA SER A 35 -4.49 -28.70 -58.10
C SER A 35 -3.12 -29.26 -57.72
N VAL A 36 -2.24 -29.48 -58.70
CA VAL A 36 -0.87 -29.99 -58.51
C VAL A 36 -0.11 -29.17 -57.47
N GLU A 37 -0.40 -27.86 -57.41
CA GLU A 37 0.21 -26.94 -56.46
C GLU A 37 -0.22 -27.27 -55.00
N VAL A 38 -1.50 -27.48 -54.76
CA VAL A 38 -2.03 -27.79 -53.41
C VAL A 38 -1.51 -29.16 -52.93
N ARG A 39 -1.41 -30.16 -53.85
CA ARG A 39 -0.83 -31.48 -53.49
C ARG A 39 0.62 -31.33 -53.09
N LYS A 40 1.48 -30.69 -53.91
CA LYS A 40 2.89 -30.44 -53.59
C LYS A 40 3.08 -29.71 -52.28
N LEU A 41 2.24 -28.68 -52.02
CA LEU A 41 2.28 -27.93 -50.77
C LEU A 41 1.87 -28.77 -49.55
N THR A 42 0.86 -29.63 -49.71
CA THR A 42 0.40 -30.54 -48.69
C THR A 42 1.46 -31.57 -48.32
N ASP A 43 2.15 -32.10 -49.33
CA ASP A 43 3.24 -33.07 -49.11
C ASP A 43 4.44 -32.43 -48.37
N ALA A 44 4.81 -31.21 -48.75
CA ALA A 44 5.85 -30.44 -48.06
C ALA A 44 5.45 -30.12 -46.61
N ALA A 45 4.19 -29.71 -46.38
CA ALA A 45 3.67 -29.44 -45.03
C ALA A 45 3.64 -30.65 -44.13
N LYS A 46 3.26 -31.85 -44.67
CA LYS A 46 3.30 -33.14 -43.96
C LYS A 46 4.72 -33.57 -43.60
N LYS A 47 5.70 -33.24 -44.48
CA LYS A 47 7.13 -33.47 -44.21
C LYS A 47 7.75 -32.48 -43.18
N GLY A 48 6.95 -31.59 -42.63
CA GLY A 48 7.40 -30.68 -41.56
C GLY A 48 7.86 -29.30 -42.03
N ASN A 49 7.76 -28.97 -43.31
CA ASN A 49 8.15 -27.64 -43.81
C ASN A 49 7.20 -26.55 -43.24
N SER A 50 7.71 -25.67 -42.37
CA SER A 50 6.91 -24.68 -41.64
C SER A 50 6.34 -23.59 -42.55
N GLU A 51 7.04 -23.20 -43.64
CA GLU A 51 6.51 -22.24 -44.61
C GLU A 51 5.33 -22.85 -45.38
N ALA A 52 5.46 -24.12 -45.81
CA ALA A 52 4.37 -24.84 -46.48
C ALA A 52 3.16 -25.01 -45.53
N GLN A 53 3.40 -25.33 -44.26
CA GLN A 53 2.33 -25.40 -43.26
C GLN A 53 1.62 -24.06 -43.11
N ASN A 54 2.36 -22.95 -42.94
CA ASN A 54 1.76 -21.62 -42.85
C ASN A 54 0.96 -21.24 -44.13
N THR A 55 1.50 -21.53 -45.31
CA THR A 55 0.84 -21.24 -46.58
C THR A 55 -0.44 -22.06 -46.75
N LEU A 56 -0.40 -23.35 -46.45
CA LEU A 56 -1.57 -24.23 -46.49
C LEU A 56 -2.64 -23.79 -45.46
N GLY A 57 -2.22 -23.42 -44.25
CA GLY A 57 -3.09 -22.81 -43.26
C GLY A 57 -3.79 -21.55 -43.79
N THR A 58 -3.07 -20.69 -44.52
CA THR A 58 -3.61 -19.48 -45.17
C THR A 58 -4.64 -19.80 -46.25
N TYR A 59 -4.39 -20.87 -47.03
CA TYR A 59 -5.37 -21.32 -48.05
C TYR A 59 -6.66 -21.79 -47.39
N TYR A 60 -6.58 -22.64 -46.34
CA TYR A 60 -7.77 -23.06 -45.61
C TYR A 60 -8.47 -21.91 -44.88
N TYR A 61 -7.73 -20.93 -44.38
CA TYR A 61 -8.29 -19.77 -43.71
C TYR A 61 -9.06 -18.85 -44.67
N SER A 62 -8.52 -18.60 -45.84
CA SER A 62 -9.09 -17.69 -46.84
C SER A 62 -10.10 -18.34 -47.80
N GLY A 63 -10.09 -19.66 -47.90
CA GLY A 63 -10.86 -20.38 -48.91
C GLY A 63 -10.29 -20.25 -50.31
N LYS A 64 -9.04 -19.77 -50.48
CA LYS A 64 -8.35 -19.71 -51.76
C LYS A 64 -7.76 -21.07 -52.10
N LYS A 65 -8.02 -21.57 -53.29
CA LYS A 65 -7.51 -22.88 -53.79
C LYS A 65 -8.03 -24.12 -53.04
N VAL A 66 -8.58 -24.00 -51.86
CA VAL A 66 -9.22 -25.06 -51.05
C VAL A 66 -10.51 -24.55 -50.43
N LYS A 67 -11.44 -25.46 -50.13
CA LYS A 67 -12.65 -25.09 -49.37
C LYS A 67 -12.26 -24.53 -48.00
N GLN A 68 -12.83 -23.37 -47.61
CA GLN A 68 -12.53 -22.72 -46.36
C GLN A 68 -12.82 -23.65 -45.17
N ASN A 69 -11.86 -23.77 -44.28
CA ASN A 69 -11.98 -24.53 -43.03
C ASN A 69 -11.04 -23.96 -41.97
N TYR A 70 -11.60 -23.25 -40.99
CA TYR A 70 -10.83 -22.58 -39.96
C TYR A 70 -10.16 -23.55 -38.95
N ASP A 71 -10.77 -24.73 -38.69
CA ASP A 71 -10.18 -25.74 -37.79
C ASP A 71 -8.93 -26.35 -38.40
N VAL A 72 -8.98 -26.63 -39.72
CA VAL A 72 -7.82 -27.16 -40.45
C VAL A 72 -6.74 -26.07 -40.57
N ALA A 73 -7.13 -24.82 -40.83
CA ALA A 73 -6.21 -23.69 -40.88
C ALA A 73 -5.44 -23.55 -39.55
N LEU A 74 -6.15 -23.59 -38.43
CA LEU A 74 -5.57 -23.47 -37.12
C LEU A 74 -4.60 -24.61 -36.81
N LYS A 75 -4.93 -25.86 -37.20
CA LYS A 75 -4.00 -27.00 -37.04
C LYS A 75 -2.69 -26.77 -37.78
N TRP A 76 -2.74 -26.32 -39.04
CA TRP A 76 -1.55 -26.04 -39.81
C TRP A 76 -0.74 -24.87 -39.25
N PHE A 77 -1.40 -23.77 -38.85
CA PHE A 77 -0.72 -22.66 -38.17
C PHE A 77 -0.06 -23.10 -36.89
N SER A 78 -0.73 -23.96 -36.08
CA SER A 78 -0.16 -24.50 -34.85
C SER A 78 1.08 -25.34 -35.09
N MET A 79 1.10 -26.16 -36.13
CA MET A 79 2.28 -26.96 -36.48
C MET A 79 3.46 -26.07 -36.92
N ALA A 80 3.24 -25.05 -37.70
CA ALA A 80 4.26 -24.08 -38.11
C ALA A 80 4.74 -23.22 -36.91
N ALA A 81 3.82 -22.79 -36.03
CA ALA A 81 4.13 -21.99 -34.84
C ALA A 81 5.00 -22.74 -33.83
N LYS A 82 4.80 -24.06 -33.64
CA LYS A 82 5.66 -24.92 -32.82
C LYS A 82 7.12 -24.91 -33.33
N GLN A 83 7.32 -24.68 -34.62
CA GLN A 83 8.63 -24.50 -35.23
C GLN A 83 9.11 -23.04 -35.23
N LYS A 84 8.47 -22.16 -34.43
CA LYS A 84 8.76 -20.73 -34.30
C LYS A 84 8.60 -19.94 -35.60
N HIS A 85 7.73 -20.39 -36.51
CA HIS A 85 7.43 -19.67 -37.75
C HIS A 85 6.64 -18.39 -37.44
N VAL A 86 7.28 -17.22 -37.58
CA VAL A 86 6.77 -15.93 -37.08
C VAL A 86 5.42 -15.51 -37.67
N LYS A 87 5.17 -15.76 -38.96
CA LYS A 87 3.87 -15.44 -39.59
C LYS A 87 2.76 -16.38 -39.14
N ALA A 88 3.09 -17.67 -38.90
CA ALA A 88 2.12 -18.63 -38.38
C ALA A 88 1.67 -18.30 -36.95
N ILE A 89 2.58 -17.84 -36.08
CA ILE A 89 2.26 -17.34 -34.76
C ILE A 89 1.27 -16.15 -34.86
N ALA A 90 1.50 -15.22 -35.79
CA ALA A 90 0.58 -14.11 -36.05
C ALA A 90 -0.80 -14.58 -36.55
N ASN A 91 -0.82 -15.56 -37.48
CA ASN A 91 -2.06 -16.12 -38.01
C ASN A 91 -2.86 -16.88 -36.92
N MET A 92 -2.20 -17.58 -36.01
CA MET A 92 -2.86 -18.10 -34.79
C MET A 92 -3.46 -16.98 -33.95
N GLY A 93 -2.74 -15.89 -33.74
CA GLY A 93 -3.25 -14.69 -33.05
C GLY A 93 -4.53 -14.16 -33.73
N LEU A 94 -4.58 -14.16 -35.06
CA LEU A 94 -5.78 -13.77 -35.82
C LEU A 94 -6.95 -14.74 -35.61
N CYS A 95 -6.69 -16.04 -35.56
CA CYS A 95 -7.71 -17.04 -35.23
C CYS A 95 -8.32 -16.80 -33.84
N TYR A 96 -7.50 -16.55 -32.83
CA TYR A 96 -7.96 -16.21 -31.47
C TYR A 96 -8.67 -14.86 -31.42
N GLN A 97 -8.19 -13.84 -32.14
CA GLN A 97 -8.81 -12.51 -32.20
C GLN A 97 -10.25 -12.58 -32.75
N LEU A 98 -10.47 -13.40 -33.79
CA LEU A 98 -11.75 -13.46 -34.48
C LEU A 98 -12.62 -14.66 -34.10
N GLY A 99 -12.14 -15.58 -33.25
CA GLY A 99 -12.85 -16.80 -32.88
C GLY A 99 -13.01 -17.77 -34.07
N ARG A 100 -12.01 -17.87 -34.95
CA ARG A 100 -12.05 -18.72 -36.18
C ARG A 100 -11.31 -20.02 -35.94
N GLY A 101 -12.05 -21.15 -35.91
CA GLY A 101 -11.51 -22.47 -35.59
C GLY A 101 -11.16 -22.66 -34.11
N ILE A 102 -11.43 -21.69 -33.28
CA ILE A 102 -11.24 -21.72 -31.83
C ILE A 102 -12.10 -20.65 -31.15
N LYS A 103 -12.42 -20.84 -29.85
CA LYS A 103 -13.12 -19.81 -29.08
C LYS A 103 -12.31 -18.50 -29.07
N GLN A 104 -12.99 -17.38 -29.28
CA GLN A 104 -12.39 -16.05 -29.25
C GLN A 104 -11.70 -15.80 -27.90
N ASP A 105 -10.43 -15.35 -27.96
CA ASP A 105 -9.62 -14.97 -26.82
C ASP A 105 -8.66 -13.82 -27.19
N SER A 106 -9.05 -12.61 -26.81
CA SER A 106 -8.28 -11.41 -27.10
C SER A 106 -6.96 -11.36 -26.34
N VAL A 107 -6.85 -11.98 -25.15
CA VAL A 107 -5.63 -12.02 -24.35
C VAL A 107 -4.60 -12.92 -25.02
N MET A 108 -5.04 -14.11 -25.45
CA MET A 108 -4.19 -15.03 -26.21
C MET A 108 -3.77 -14.42 -27.55
N ALA A 109 -4.67 -13.73 -28.25
CA ALA A 109 -4.35 -13.02 -29.50
C ALA A 109 -3.23 -11.98 -29.31
N VAL A 110 -3.33 -11.11 -28.28
CA VAL A 110 -2.29 -10.13 -27.94
C VAL A 110 -0.96 -10.81 -27.62
N LYS A 111 -0.99 -11.90 -26.84
CA LYS A 111 0.23 -12.67 -26.51
C LYS A 111 0.92 -13.19 -27.76
N LEU A 112 0.18 -13.82 -28.67
CA LEU A 112 0.71 -14.38 -29.91
C LEU A 112 1.23 -13.29 -30.85
N TYR A 113 0.53 -12.16 -30.99
CA TYR A 113 1.04 -11.04 -31.78
C TYR A 113 2.34 -10.48 -31.21
N LYS A 114 2.44 -10.30 -29.88
CA LYS A 114 3.68 -9.84 -29.25
C LYS A 114 4.81 -10.87 -29.41
N GLU A 115 4.51 -12.15 -29.33
CA GLU A 115 5.49 -13.23 -29.59
C GLU A 115 6.00 -13.17 -31.04
N SER A 116 5.11 -13.05 -32.02
CA SER A 116 5.47 -12.90 -33.43
C SER A 116 6.33 -11.66 -33.69
N ILE A 117 5.95 -10.51 -33.10
CA ILE A 117 6.71 -9.25 -33.23
C ILE A 117 8.09 -9.39 -32.58
N LYS A 118 8.20 -9.98 -31.38
CA LYS A 118 9.49 -10.24 -30.72
C LYS A 118 10.40 -11.12 -31.54
N ALA A 119 9.82 -12.04 -32.31
CA ALA A 119 10.56 -12.93 -33.22
C ALA A 119 10.93 -12.25 -34.56
N GLY A 120 10.69 -10.95 -34.73
CA GLY A 120 11.14 -10.20 -35.90
C GLY A 120 10.05 -9.83 -36.93
N ASN A 121 8.76 -10.05 -36.64
CA ASN A 121 7.67 -9.75 -37.55
C ASN A 121 7.32 -8.23 -37.57
N ALA A 122 8.18 -7.41 -38.18
CA ALA A 122 7.93 -5.97 -38.33
C ALA A 122 6.75 -5.65 -39.26
N GLU A 123 6.48 -6.51 -40.23
CA GLU A 123 5.36 -6.34 -41.15
C GLU A 123 4.01 -6.38 -40.44
N LEU A 124 3.88 -7.21 -39.43
CA LEU A 124 2.68 -7.26 -38.59
C LEU A 124 2.40 -5.89 -37.93
N VAL A 125 3.42 -5.17 -37.47
CA VAL A 125 3.26 -3.84 -36.87
C VAL A 125 2.67 -2.86 -37.89
N LYS A 126 3.24 -2.79 -39.08
CA LYS A 126 2.73 -1.95 -40.19
C LYS A 126 1.28 -2.27 -40.55
N GLN A 127 0.95 -3.56 -40.66
CA GLN A 127 -0.41 -4.01 -40.91
C GLN A 127 -1.39 -3.54 -39.83
N ARG A 128 -0.98 -3.56 -38.53
CA ARG A 128 -1.82 -3.07 -37.43
C ARG A 128 -1.97 -1.55 -37.48
N GLU A 129 -0.92 -0.81 -37.85
CA GLU A 129 -0.99 0.63 -38.04
C GLU A 129 -1.95 1.01 -39.20
N GLU A 130 -1.88 0.29 -40.29
CA GLU A 130 -2.83 0.47 -41.41
C GLU A 130 -4.27 0.16 -41.00
N ASN A 131 -4.49 -0.90 -40.21
CA ASN A 131 -5.82 -1.23 -39.70
C ASN A 131 -6.38 -0.12 -38.80
N VAL A 132 -5.54 0.49 -37.98
CA VAL A 132 -5.95 1.64 -37.16
C VAL A 132 -6.28 2.84 -38.04
N ALA A 133 -5.47 3.12 -39.06
CA ALA A 133 -5.72 4.22 -39.99
C ALA A 133 -7.04 4.05 -40.76
N LYS A 134 -7.34 2.84 -41.21
CA LYS A 134 -8.55 2.52 -41.99
C LYS A 134 -9.81 2.39 -41.15
N ASN A 135 -9.75 1.66 -40.06
CA ASN A 135 -10.92 1.15 -39.33
C ASN A 135 -11.01 1.62 -37.87
N LYS A 136 -10.01 2.35 -37.35
CA LYS A 136 -9.91 2.76 -35.92
C LYS A 136 -10.13 1.58 -34.96
N SER A 137 -9.60 0.39 -35.32
CA SER A 137 -9.74 -0.84 -34.56
C SER A 137 -9.28 -0.65 -33.12
N ALA A 138 -10.18 -0.77 -32.14
CA ALA A 138 -9.86 -0.62 -30.73
C ALA A 138 -8.83 -1.67 -30.24
N PHE A 139 -8.90 -2.90 -30.79
CA PHE A 139 -7.94 -3.95 -30.49
C PHE A 139 -6.52 -3.54 -30.95
N ASP A 140 -6.38 -3.07 -32.21
CA ASP A 140 -5.09 -2.70 -32.75
C ASP A 140 -4.53 -1.42 -32.10
N ILE A 141 -5.40 -0.45 -31.76
CA ILE A 141 -5.02 0.74 -30.96
C ILE A 141 -4.38 0.33 -29.64
N ASN A 142 -5.03 -0.58 -28.88
CA ASN A 142 -4.52 -1.02 -27.59
C ASN A 142 -3.22 -1.84 -27.73
N LEU A 143 -3.12 -2.70 -28.74
CA LEU A 143 -1.91 -3.47 -29.03
C LEU A 143 -0.72 -2.54 -29.36
N LEU A 144 -0.92 -1.57 -30.27
CA LEU A 144 0.10 -0.61 -30.67
C LEU A 144 0.51 0.29 -29.51
N ALA A 145 -0.46 0.77 -28.72
CA ALA A 145 -0.17 1.52 -27.50
C ALA A 145 0.75 0.75 -26.56
N ASP A 146 0.45 -0.54 -26.34
CA ASP A 146 1.23 -1.37 -25.43
C ASP A 146 2.65 -1.67 -25.96
N ILE A 147 2.79 -2.03 -27.26
CA ILE A 147 4.10 -2.35 -27.81
C ILE A 147 5.03 -1.13 -27.94
N TYR A 148 4.48 0.06 -28.20
CA TYR A 148 5.28 1.29 -28.21
C TYR A 148 5.60 1.82 -26.81
N TYR A 149 4.69 1.64 -25.85
CA TYR A 149 4.93 2.03 -24.44
C TYR A 149 6.00 1.19 -23.75
N ASN A 150 5.93 -0.13 -23.95
CA ASN A 150 6.83 -1.08 -23.28
C ASN A 150 8.04 -1.48 -24.13
N GLY A 151 7.96 -1.30 -25.44
CA GLY A 151 8.81 -1.96 -26.41
C GLY A 151 8.36 -3.41 -26.65
N CYS A 152 8.82 -4.03 -27.74
CA CYS A 152 8.53 -5.43 -28.06
C CYS A 152 9.72 -6.12 -28.73
N GLY A 153 10.61 -6.69 -27.92
CA GLY A 153 11.87 -7.29 -28.41
C GLY A 153 12.77 -6.25 -29.09
N ASN A 154 13.58 -6.72 -30.02
CA ASN A 154 14.42 -5.84 -30.85
C ASN A 154 13.66 -5.20 -32.02
N THR A 155 12.47 -5.71 -32.32
CA THR A 155 11.65 -5.30 -33.48
C THR A 155 10.99 -3.94 -33.24
N VAL A 156 10.50 -3.69 -32.03
CA VAL A 156 9.87 -2.42 -31.65
C VAL A 156 10.56 -1.87 -30.41
N LYS A 157 11.34 -0.81 -30.58
CA LYS A 157 11.91 -0.05 -29.46
C LYS A 157 10.82 0.77 -28.77
N LYS A 158 10.98 1.00 -27.45
CA LYS A 158 10.12 1.93 -26.71
C LYS A 158 10.12 3.30 -27.40
N ASN A 159 8.93 3.84 -27.64
CA ASN A 159 8.75 5.14 -28.28
C ASN A 159 7.57 5.87 -27.63
N ASN A 160 7.86 6.84 -26.78
CA ASN A 160 6.84 7.58 -26.03
C ASN A 160 5.92 8.42 -26.93
N GLU A 161 6.40 8.93 -28.07
CA GLU A 161 5.60 9.72 -29.00
C GLU A 161 4.53 8.86 -29.68
N LEU A 162 4.95 7.72 -30.26
CA LEU A 162 4.03 6.77 -30.87
C LEU A 162 3.10 6.14 -29.82
N ALA A 163 3.63 5.84 -28.63
CA ALA A 163 2.81 5.37 -27.51
C ALA A 163 1.71 6.40 -27.18
N LEU A 164 2.06 7.68 -27.02
CA LEU A 164 1.10 8.75 -26.74
C LEU A 164 0.05 8.88 -27.84
N LYS A 165 0.43 8.77 -29.12
CA LYS A 165 -0.53 8.79 -30.24
C LYS A 165 -1.62 7.75 -30.02
N TYR A 166 -1.26 6.50 -29.77
CA TYR A 166 -2.23 5.40 -29.63
C TYR A 166 -2.91 5.40 -28.26
N LEU A 167 -2.21 5.79 -27.17
CA LEU A 167 -2.79 5.92 -25.83
C LEU A 167 -3.88 6.99 -25.79
N LYS A 168 -3.70 8.14 -26.46
CA LYS A 168 -4.73 9.18 -26.59
C LYS A 168 -5.97 8.64 -27.30
N MET A 169 -5.81 7.89 -28.39
CA MET A 169 -6.92 7.25 -29.09
C MET A 169 -7.65 6.23 -28.20
N ALA A 170 -6.90 5.39 -27.49
CA ALA A 170 -7.48 4.41 -26.57
C ALA A 170 -8.19 5.09 -25.38
N ALA A 171 -7.61 6.16 -24.83
CA ALA A 171 -8.22 6.95 -23.76
C ALA A 171 -9.51 7.64 -24.25
N ALA A 172 -9.56 8.16 -25.49
CA ALA A 172 -10.78 8.69 -26.08
C ALA A 172 -11.88 7.63 -26.13
N ASN A 173 -11.54 6.36 -26.34
CA ASN A 173 -12.42 5.20 -26.30
C ASN A 173 -12.68 4.68 -24.87
N ASN A 174 -12.50 5.53 -23.84
CA ASN A 174 -12.75 5.23 -22.43
C ASN A 174 -11.83 4.16 -21.78
N SER A 175 -10.66 3.88 -22.35
CA SER A 175 -9.65 3.05 -21.68
C SER A 175 -9.00 3.82 -20.52
N ILE A 176 -9.28 3.39 -19.29
CA ILE A 176 -8.69 3.98 -18.06
C ILE A 176 -7.19 3.75 -18.05
N GLU A 177 -6.76 2.53 -18.37
CA GLU A 177 -5.34 2.17 -18.40
C GLU A 177 -4.56 3.04 -19.41
N ALA A 178 -5.12 3.28 -20.58
CA ALA A 178 -4.50 4.15 -21.57
C ALA A 178 -4.42 5.60 -21.09
N ALA A 179 -5.44 6.10 -20.41
CA ALA A 179 -5.40 7.43 -19.81
C ALA A 179 -4.29 7.54 -18.75
N VAL A 180 -4.19 6.55 -17.84
CA VAL A 180 -3.12 6.53 -16.82
C VAL A 180 -1.73 6.48 -17.46
N ARG A 181 -1.53 5.64 -18.48
CA ARG A 181 -0.24 5.53 -19.18
C ARG A 181 0.13 6.82 -19.93
N ALA A 182 -0.84 7.46 -20.60
CA ALA A 182 -0.61 8.76 -21.26
C ALA A 182 -0.23 9.84 -20.23
N ALA A 183 -0.97 9.93 -19.14
CA ALA A 183 -0.67 10.84 -18.04
C ALA A 183 0.72 10.59 -17.45
N THR A 184 1.12 9.31 -17.30
CA THR A 184 2.44 8.93 -16.77
C THR A 184 3.58 9.38 -17.70
N ILE A 185 3.42 9.28 -19.02
CA ILE A 185 4.44 9.76 -19.96
C ILE A 185 4.61 11.28 -19.82
N TYR A 186 3.50 12.03 -19.77
CA TYR A 186 3.51 13.47 -19.57
C TYR A 186 4.09 13.88 -18.21
N ASP A 187 3.73 13.16 -17.13
CA ASP A 187 4.24 13.41 -15.78
C ASP A 187 5.76 13.22 -15.70
N GLN A 188 6.29 12.15 -16.31
CA GLN A 188 7.73 11.89 -16.41
C GLN A 188 8.47 12.98 -17.20
N ALA A 189 7.82 13.54 -18.21
CA ALA A 189 8.34 14.68 -18.96
C ALA A 189 8.10 16.03 -18.27
N LYS A 190 7.53 16.06 -17.06
CA LYS A 190 7.12 17.25 -16.31
C LYS A 190 6.10 18.15 -17.05
N MET A 191 5.42 17.59 -18.00
CA MET A 191 4.32 18.24 -18.76
C MET A 191 3.01 18.06 -17.99
N TYR A 192 2.90 18.73 -16.84
CA TYR A 192 1.84 18.47 -15.87
C TYR A 192 0.46 18.96 -16.34
N ALA A 193 0.44 20.04 -17.13
CA ALA A 193 -0.80 20.56 -17.71
C ALA A 193 -1.44 19.56 -18.68
N GLU A 194 -0.63 18.87 -19.46
CA GLU A 194 -1.05 17.82 -20.39
C GLU A 194 -1.39 16.51 -19.68
N ALA A 195 -0.72 16.20 -18.55
CA ALA A 195 -0.98 15.00 -17.75
C ALA A 195 -2.32 15.08 -17.02
N LEU A 196 -2.66 16.24 -16.47
CA LEU A 196 -3.80 16.42 -15.56
C LEU A 196 -5.15 15.97 -16.16
N PRO A 197 -5.54 16.32 -17.40
CA PRO A 197 -6.81 15.87 -17.96
C PRO A 197 -6.94 14.35 -18.06
N TYR A 198 -5.86 13.65 -18.32
CA TYR A 198 -5.85 12.18 -18.37
C TYR A 198 -5.94 11.56 -16.99
N TYR A 199 -5.25 12.11 -15.97
CA TYR A 199 -5.44 11.70 -14.59
C TYR A 199 -6.86 11.97 -14.12
N GLN A 200 -7.45 13.13 -14.44
CA GLN A 200 -8.84 13.45 -14.09
C GLN A 200 -9.82 12.47 -14.74
N LYS A 201 -9.59 12.09 -16.00
CA LYS A 201 -10.41 11.09 -16.67
C LYS A 201 -10.36 9.73 -15.98
N ALA A 202 -9.18 9.26 -15.59
CA ALA A 202 -8.99 8.01 -14.87
C ALA A 202 -9.55 8.07 -13.43
N ALA A 203 -9.30 9.18 -12.73
CA ALA A 203 -9.84 9.46 -11.40
C ALA A 203 -11.38 9.47 -11.39
N GLY A 204 -12.01 10.04 -12.43
CA GLY A 204 -13.47 10.02 -12.61
C GLY A 204 -14.05 8.61 -12.79
N LYS A 205 -13.20 7.62 -13.09
CA LYS A 205 -13.56 6.19 -13.14
C LYS A 205 -13.07 5.41 -11.92
N GLY A 206 -12.55 6.11 -10.94
CA GLY A 206 -12.16 5.52 -9.66
C GLY A 206 -10.75 4.95 -9.60
N ASP A 207 -9.83 5.35 -10.49
CA ASP A 207 -8.43 4.97 -10.37
C ASP A 207 -7.77 5.71 -9.20
N ALA A 208 -7.33 4.95 -8.18
CA ALA A 208 -6.83 5.49 -6.92
C ALA A 208 -5.52 6.29 -7.08
N VAL A 209 -4.64 5.85 -7.98
CA VAL A 209 -3.37 6.54 -8.24
C VAL A 209 -3.64 7.86 -8.94
N SER A 210 -4.55 7.89 -9.90
CA SER A 210 -4.96 9.10 -10.61
C SER A 210 -5.68 10.09 -9.68
N GLU A 211 -6.52 9.60 -8.75
CA GLU A 211 -7.12 10.45 -7.71
C GLU A 211 -6.02 11.13 -6.87
N TYR A 212 -5.02 10.38 -6.41
CA TYR A 212 -3.87 10.94 -5.69
C TYR A 212 -3.11 11.97 -6.54
N LYS A 213 -2.81 11.66 -7.81
CA LYS A 213 -2.10 12.57 -8.72
C LYS A 213 -2.87 13.88 -8.97
N CYS A 214 -4.19 13.80 -9.15
CA CYS A 214 -5.04 15.00 -9.24
C CYS A 214 -4.95 15.84 -7.96
N GLY A 215 -5.00 15.20 -6.80
CA GLY A 215 -4.83 15.86 -5.51
C GLY A 215 -3.47 16.53 -5.37
N ASP A 216 -2.38 15.84 -5.70
CA ASP A 216 -1.01 16.38 -5.69
C ASP A 216 -0.87 17.60 -6.62
N TYR A 217 -1.38 17.51 -7.84
CA TYR A 217 -1.27 18.60 -8.81
C TYR A 217 -2.05 19.84 -8.38
N LEU A 218 -3.27 19.67 -7.91
CA LEU A 218 -4.10 20.77 -7.39
C LEU A 218 -3.55 21.37 -6.10
N CYS A 219 -2.95 20.55 -5.24
CA CYS A 219 -2.34 21.01 -3.98
C CYS A 219 -1.11 21.88 -4.22
N ASN A 220 -0.27 21.48 -5.20
CA ASN A 220 1.04 22.08 -5.45
C ASN A 220 1.07 23.01 -6.69
N GLY A 221 -0.05 23.19 -7.38
CA GLY A 221 -0.13 24.04 -8.59
C GLY A 221 0.63 23.47 -9.78
N LYS A 222 0.78 22.12 -9.89
CA LYS A 222 1.49 21.50 -11.01
C LYS A 222 0.60 21.51 -12.25
N GLY A 223 0.94 22.33 -13.23
CA GLY A 223 0.19 22.48 -14.47
C GLY A 223 -1.23 23.04 -14.34
N THR A 224 -1.58 23.57 -13.16
CA THR A 224 -2.89 24.15 -12.85
C THR A 224 -2.74 25.17 -11.73
N LYS A 225 -3.79 25.98 -11.48
CA LYS A 225 -3.85 26.84 -10.30
C LYS A 225 -4.02 25.99 -9.04
N VAL A 226 -3.39 26.42 -7.94
CA VAL A 226 -3.57 25.80 -6.63
C VAL A 226 -5.06 25.83 -6.24
N ASN A 227 -5.60 24.69 -5.87
CA ASN A 227 -6.95 24.54 -5.31
C ASN A 227 -6.96 23.43 -4.26
N LYS A 228 -6.64 23.79 -3.03
CA LYS A 228 -6.48 22.83 -1.93
C LYS A 228 -7.79 22.19 -1.48
N ALA A 229 -8.90 22.89 -1.61
CA ALA A 229 -10.22 22.31 -1.32
C ALA A 229 -10.57 21.19 -2.31
N GLN A 230 -10.35 21.42 -3.60
CA GLN A 230 -10.56 20.38 -4.60
C GLN A 230 -9.52 19.25 -4.48
N ALA A 231 -8.27 19.59 -4.14
CA ALA A 231 -7.22 18.61 -3.86
C ALA A 231 -7.64 17.65 -2.73
N ALA A 232 -8.15 18.21 -1.62
CA ALA A 232 -8.60 17.41 -0.48
C ALA A 232 -9.72 16.42 -0.86
N ALA A 233 -10.64 16.80 -1.75
CA ALA A 233 -11.69 15.89 -2.24
C ALA A 233 -11.14 14.72 -3.05
N TYR A 234 -10.11 14.92 -3.88
CA TYR A 234 -9.42 13.84 -4.60
C TYR A 234 -8.59 12.98 -3.65
N LEU A 235 -7.86 13.61 -2.72
CA LEU A 235 -7.02 12.91 -1.75
C LEU A 235 -7.86 12.03 -0.81
N ASP A 236 -9.06 12.48 -0.40
CA ASP A 236 -9.99 11.67 0.42
C ASP A 236 -10.43 10.40 -0.29
N LYS A 237 -10.77 10.50 -1.59
CA LYS A 237 -11.11 9.33 -2.40
C LYS A 237 -9.95 8.33 -2.48
N ALA A 238 -8.74 8.82 -2.75
CA ALA A 238 -7.53 7.99 -2.83
C ALA A 238 -7.15 7.39 -1.45
N ALA A 239 -7.30 8.16 -0.37
CA ALA A 239 -7.02 7.70 1.00
C ALA A 239 -7.96 6.55 1.41
N LYS A 240 -9.27 6.65 1.10
CA LYS A 240 -10.26 5.57 1.29
C LYS A 240 -9.91 4.28 0.53
N LYS A 241 -9.13 4.39 -0.55
CA LYS A 241 -8.59 3.27 -1.33
C LYS A 241 -7.20 2.83 -0.88
N ASN A 242 -6.80 3.21 0.33
CA ASN A 242 -5.53 2.83 0.94
C ASN A 242 -4.26 3.33 0.22
N VAL A 243 -4.29 4.52 -0.41
CA VAL A 243 -3.11 5.17 -1.00
C VAL A 243 -2.35 5.94 0.09
N PRO A 244 -1.15 5.51 0.53
CA PRO A 244 -0.47 6.11 1.70
C PRO A 244 -0.11 7.58 1.51
N ASN A 245 0.36 7.96 0.33
CA ASN A 245 0.71 9.35 0.02
C ASN A 245 -0.51 10.28 0.04
N ALA A 246 -1.69 9.78 -0.35
CA ALA A 246 -2.93 10.55 -0.25
C ALA A 246 -3.35 10.76 1.20
N MET A 247 -3.20 9.72 2.05
CA MET A 247 -3.44 9.83 3.50
C MET A 247 -2.54 10.90 4.13
N MET A 248 -1.25 10.90 3.76
CA MET A 248 -0.28 11.90 4.24
C MET A 248 -0.67 13.31 3.83
N MET A 249 -0.89 13.53 2.53
CA MET A 249 -1.19 14.87 2.03
C MET A 249 -2.52 15.41 2.58
N LEU A 250 -3.55 14.58 2.67
CA LEU A 250 -4.83 14.97 3.27
C LEU A 250 -4.66 15.26 4.77
N GLY A 251 -3.87 14.43 5.46
CA GLY A 251 -3.49 14.66 6.86
C GLY A 251 -2.81 16.01 7.06
N ASP A 252 -1.88 16.38 6.17
CA ASP A 252 -1.17 17.67 6.22
C ASP A 252 -2.10 18.85 5.99
N LEU A 253 -3.05 18.75 5.04
CA LEU A 253 -4.05 19.79 4.80
C LEU A 253 -4.96 19.97 6.01
N LEU A 254 -5.46 18.89 6.61
CA LEU A 254 -6.29 18.92 7.81
C LEU A 254 -5.53 19.42 9.04
N TYR A 255 -4.26 19.00 9.19
CA TYR A 255 -3.41 19.46 10.30
C TYR A 255 -3.16 20.95 10.26
N LYS A 256 -2.91 21.52 9.07
CA LYS A 256 -2.62 22.95 8.89
C LYS A 256 -3.87 23.80 8.77
N GLY A 257 -5.02 23.25 8.41
CA GLY A 257 -6.20 24.01 8.01
C GLY A 257 -5.99 24.75 6.69
N ASP A 258 -5.19 24.18 5.79
CA ASP A 258 -4.74 24.84 4.58
C ASP A 258 -5.71 24.56 3.41
N GLY A 259 -6.56 25.55 3.13
CA GLY A 259 -7.62 25.46 2.12
C GLY A 259 -8.83 24.61 2.50
N ILE A 260 -8.84 24.02 3.68
CA ILE A 260 -9.95 23.29 4.31
C ILE A 260 -9.96 23.55 5.82
N GLN A 261 -11.06 23.24 6.48
CA GLN A 261 -11.15 23.39 7.93
C GLN A 261 -10.13 22.50 8.64
N GLN A 262 -9.41 23.08 9.62
CA GLN A 262 -8.46 22.34 10.45
C GLN A 262 -9.19 21.27 11.27
N ASP A 263 -8.66 20.04 11.23
CA ASP A 263 -9.19 18.92 12.02
C ASP A 263 -8.02 17.98 12.44
N TYR A 264 -7.49 18.23 13.62
CA TYR A 264 -6.39 17.43 14.16
C TYR A 264 -6.78 15.96 14.38
N ALA A 265 -8.04 15.68 14.76
CA ALA A 265 -8.47 14.30 15.04
C ALA A 265 -8.48 13.47 13.76
N LYS A 266 -9.02 14.01 12.66
CA LYS A 266 -8.97 13.36 11.35
C LYS A 266 -7.55 13.27 10.81
N ALA A 267 -6.72 14.30 10.96
CA ALA A 267 -5.31 14.26 10.57
C ALA A 267 -4.58 13.13 11.28
N MET A 268 -4.78 12.99 12.61
CA MET A 268 -4.21 11.90 13.41
C MET A 268 -4.63 10.52 12.87
N GLY A 269 -5.90 10.32 12.56
CA GLY A 269 -6.40 9.07 11.99
C GLY A 269 -5.71 8.71 10.67
N LEU A 270 -5.58 9.68 9.76
CA LEU A 270 -4.90 9.50 8.47
C LEU A 270 -3.41 9.21 8.63
N TYR A 271 -2.72 9.92 9.53
CA TYR A 271 -1.31 9.64 9.80
C TYR A 271 -1.11 8.24 10.40
N LYS A 272 -1.97 7.78 11.32
CA LYS A 272 -1.92 6.40 11.83
C LYS A 272 -2.11 5.36 10.73
N LEU A 273 -3.05 5.57 9.81
CA LEU A 273 -3.25 4.69 8.67
C LEU A 273 -2.03 4.66 7.74
N ALA A 274 -1.42 5.82 7.46
CA ALA A 274 -0.20 5.91 6.66
C ALA A 274 1.01 5.27 7.38
N ALA A 275 1.12 5.46 8.69
CA ALA A 275 2.15 4.85 9.53
C ALA A 275 2.07 3.32 9.53
N ALA A 276 0.84 2.76 9.57
CA ALA A 276 0.61 1.32 9.44
C ALA A 276 1.08 0.75 8.07
N LYS A 277 1.26 1.62 7.07
CA LYS A 277 1.87 1.30 5.76
C LYS A 277 3.39 1.58 5.74
N ASN A 278 4.03 1.68 6.91
CA ASN A 278 5.46 1.93 7.09
C ASN A 278 5.96 3.29 6.55
N ASN A 279 5.10 4.31 6.50
CA ASN A 279 5.53 5.67 6.13
C ASN A 279 6.24 6.33 7.33
N PRO A 280 7.56 6.62 7.30
CA PRO A 280 8.29 7.13 8.46
C PRO A 280 7.88 8.55 8.85
N VAL A 281 7.47 9.39 7.88
CA VAL A 281 7.01 10.75 8.13
C VAL A 281 5.67 10.74 8.86
N ALA A 282 4.78 9.81 8.50
CA ALA A 282 3.52 9.62 9.23
C ALA A 282 3.76 9.19 10.67
N VAL A 283 4.68 8.23 10.88
CA VAL A 283 5.10 7.79 12.21
C VAL A 283 5.60 8.96 13.05
N TRP A 284 6.45 9.81 12.46
CA TRP A 284 6.96 11.03 13.07
C TRP A 284 5.83 11.99 13.44
N ASN A 285 4.94 12.30 12.51
CA ASN A 285 3.84 13.25 12.72
C ASN A 285 2.91 12.81 13.86
N VAL A 286 2.60 11.51 13.95
CA VAL A 286 1.83 10.96 15.09
C VAL A 286 2.56 11.22 16.41
N GLY A 287 3.87 10.99 16.47
CA GLY A 287 4.68 11.27 17.66
C GLY A 287 4.64 12.75 18.06
N ILE A 288 4.79 13.65 17.10
CA ILE A 288 4.69 15.10 17.33
C ILE A 288 3.30 15.50 17.83
N MET A 289 2.23 14.92 17.26
CA MET A 289 0.86 15.21 17.70
C MET A 289 0.60 14.76 19.14
N TYR A 290 1.10 13.60 19.57
CA TYR A 290 1.04 13.17 20.98
C TYR A 290 1.90 14.06 21.89
N LYS A 291 3.09 14.50 21.41
CA LYS A 291 3.94 15.43 22.14
C LYS A 291 3.24 16.77 22.40
N ASN A 292 2.48 17.23 21.41
CA ASN A 292 1.84 18.55 21.44
C ASN A 292 0.38 18.54 21.95
N GLY A 293 -0.24 17.37 22.13
CA GLY A 293 -1.66 17.26 22.48
C GLY A 293 -2.61 17.72 21.36
N GLN A 294 -2.25 17.48 20.10
CA GLN A 294 -3.03 17.90 18.94
C GLN A 294 -3.94 16.78 18.45
N GLY A 295 -5.26 16.95 18.61
CA GLY A 295 -6.27 15.93 18.28
C GLY A 295 -6.29 14.71 19.21
N VAL A 296 -5.41 14.69 20.21
CA VAL A 296 -5.29 13.67 21.25
C VAL A 296 -4.84 14.30 22.56
N LYS A 297 -5.09 13.64 23.69
CA LYS A 297 -4.52 14.06 24.98
C LYS A 297 -2.99 13.96 24.88
N GLN A 298 -2.28 15.01 25.34
CA GLN A 298 -0.82 15.01 25.37
C GLN A 298 -0.27 13.84 26.18
N ASN A 299 0.72 13.13 25.63
CA ASN A 299 1.41 12.05 26.33
C ASN A 299 2.83 11.86 25.80
N TYR A 300 3.82 12.14 26.64
CA TYR A 300 5.23 12.09 26.24
C TYR A 300 5.75 10.64 26.07
N VAL A 301 5.21 9.66 26.81
CA VAL A 301 5.61 8.25 26.64
C VAL A 301 5.13 7.72 25.28
N ILE A 302 3.87 7.97 24.93
CA ILE A 302 3.34 7.57 23.63
C ILE A 302 4.06 8.34 22.51
N ALA A 303 4.31 9.64 22.71
CA ALA A 303 5.10 10.43 21.75
C ALA A 303 6.48 9.82 21.54
N LEU A 304 7.20 9.47 22.63
CA LEU A 304 8.53 8.88 22.54
C LEU A 304 8.51 7.51 21.85
N GLN A 305 7.48 6.67 22.06
CA GLN A 305 7.32 5.40 21.33
C GLN A 305 7.28 5.63 19.81
N TRP A 306 6.41 6.56 19.37
CA TRP A 306 6.27 6.87 17.96
C TRP A 306 7.53 7.51 17.36
N LEU A 307 8.14 8.45 18.07
CA LEU A 307 9.38 9.12 17.64
C LEU A 307 10.57 8.15 17.59
N ALA A 308 10.65 7.19 18.53
CA ALA A 308 11.66 6.14 18.49
C ALA A 308 11.47 5.18 17.32
N ASP A 309 10.22 4.83 17.00
CA ASP A 309 9.91 4.05 15.81
C ASP A 309 10.27 4.81 14.52
N ALA A 310 9.97 6.12 14.45
CA ALA A 310 10.39 6.96 13.34
C ALA A 310 11.93 7.04 13.21
N ALA A 311 12.64 7.19 14.33
CA ALA A 311 14.10 7.22 14.37
C ALA A 311 14.70 5.91 13.85
N SER A 312 14.14 4.75 14.22
CA SER A 312 14.56 3.43 13.71
C SER A 312 14.36 3.29 12.20
N LYS A 313 13.43 4.07 11.63
CA LYS A 313 13.12 4.14 10.19
C LYS A 313 13.86 5.25 9.45
N GLY A 314 14.95 5.76 10.02
CA GLY A 314 15.85 6.73 9.38
C GLY A 314 15.68 8.19 9.84
N MET A 315 14.77 8.49 10.77
CA MET A 315 14.54 9.88 11.24
C MET A 315 15.30 10.22 12.54
N LYS A 316 16.41 9.53 12.84
CA LYS A 316 17.21 9.79 14.05
C LYS A 316 17.73 11.24 14.12
N ALA A 317 18.19 11.79 12.99
CA ALA A 317 18.65 13.18 12.92
C ALA A 317 17.53 14.19 13.24
N ASN A 318 16.30 13.91 12.79
CA ASN A 318 15.14 14.75 13.11
C ASN A 318 14.86 14.74 14.62
N PHE A 319 14.97 13.56 15.25
CA PHE A 319 14.76 13.46 16.71
C PHE A 319 15.84 14.23 17.48
N GLN A 320 17.12 14.12 17.08
CA GLN A 320 18.21 14.88 17.69
C GLN A 320 17.98 16.40 17.52
N LYS A 321 17.56 16.84 16.32
CA LYS A 321 17.20 18.25 16.07
C LYS A 321 16.05 18.71 16.98
N LEU A 322 15.01 17.89 17.13
CA LEU A 322 13.87 18.18 18.00
C LEU A 322 14.30 18.43 19.45
N LEU A 323 15.28 17.67 19.96
CA LEU A 323 15.82 17.84 21.31
C LEU A 323 16.68 19.09 21.43
N ASN A 324 17.43 19.45 20.39
CA ASN A 324 18.34 20.62 20.39
C ASN A 324 17.60 21.96 20.20
N GLU A 325 16.28 21.95 19.92
CA GLU A 325 15.44 23.15 19.81
C GLU A 325 14.51 23.33 21.04
N PRO A 326 15.06 23.51 22.25
CA PRO A 326 14.25 23.45 23.49
C PRO A 326 13.31 24.63 23.68
N ASN A 327 13.53 25.77 22.99
CA ASN A 327 12.84 27.03 23.22
C ASN A 327 11.66 27.32 22.27
N VAL A 328 11.24 26.35 21.47
CA VAL A 328 10.05 26.52 20.62
C VAL A 328 8.80 26.45 21.49
N GLU A 329 8.07 27.55 21.60
CA GLU A 329 6.81 27.63 22.32
C GLU A 329 5.72 26.87 21.56
N ILE A 330 5.08 25.90 22.25
CA ILE A 330 3.98 25.13 21.70
C ILE A 330 2.69 25.83 22.09
N LYS A 331 1.73 25.94 21.15
CA LYS A 331 0.37 26.43 21.46
C LYS A 331 -0.20 25.68 22.66
N ASN A 332 -0.73 26.36 23.65
CA ASN A 332 -1.32 25.86 24.91
C ASN A 332 -0.40 25.91 26.16
N GLY A 333 0.66 26.72 26.18
CA GLY A 333 1.47 26.94 27.38
C GLY A 333 2.51 25.85 27.69
N TRP A 334 2.59 24.80 26.86
CA TRP A 334 3.61 23.76 26.98
C TRP A 334 4.86 24.17 26.21
N LYS A 335 6.03 23.97 26.84
CA LYS A 335 7.34 24.29 26.25
C LYS A 335 8.02 23.02 25.77
N ASN A 336 8.75 23.10 24.68
CA ASN A 336 9.58 22.00 24.19
C ASN A 336 10.62 21.56 25.25
N THR A 337 10.98 22.49 26.17
CA THR A 337 11.83 22.21 27.34
C THR A 337 11.26 21.12 28.25
N ASP A 338 9.93 20.97 28.37
CA ASP A 338 9.33 19.94 29.24
C ASP A 338 9.50 18.55 28.61
N PHE A 339 9.36 18.44 27.28
CA PHE A 339 9.65 17.19 26.57
C PHE A 339 11.16 16.87 26.59
N TYR A 340 12.02 17.88 26.46
CA TYR A 340 13.47 17.70 26.61
C TYR A 340 13.82 17.15 28.01
N SER A 341 13.32 17.78 29.10
CA SER A 341 13.55 17.31 30.46
C SER A 341 13.00 15.91 30.71
N PHE A 342 11.85 15.58 30.12
CA PHE A 342 11.31 14.23 30.15
C PHE A 342 12.24 13.21 29.48
N VAL A 343 12.71 13.48 28.27
CA VAL A 343 13.63 12.58 27.55
C VAL A 343 14.96 12.47 28.29
N HIS A 344 15.48 13.58 28.83
CA HIS A 344 16.72 13.62 29.59
C HIS A 344 16.62 12.77 30.87
N ALA A 345 15.54 12.90 31.66
CA ALA A 345 15.30 12.05 32.82
C ALA A 345 15.23 10.55 32.43
N MET A 346 14.58 10.23 31.31
CA MET A 346 14.51 8.86 30.79
C MET A 346 15.89 8.31 30.42
N THR A 347 16.83 9.11 29.91
CA THR A 347 18.18 8.62 29.62
C THR A 347 18.97 8.25 30.88
N PHE A 348 18.77 8.96 31.95
CA PHE A 348 19.35 8.56 33.26
C PHE A 348 18.77 7.23 33.78
N MET A 349 17.49 7.00 33.57
CA MET A 349 16.84 5.74 33.99
C MET A 349 17.27 4.53 33.13
N GLU A 350 17.46 4.73 31.82
CA GLU A 350 17.76 3.68 30.82
C GLU A 350 19.28 3.49 30.60
N SER A 351 20.12 4.20 31.34
CA SER A 351 21.57 4.07 31.27
C SER A 351 22.04 2.71 31.79
N THR A 352 23.24 2.28 31.41
CA THR A 352 23.85 1.03 31.92
C THR A 352 24.10 1.11 33.41
N THR A 353 24.30 2.32 33.95
CA THR A 353 24.40 2.65 35.37
C THR A 353 23.37 3.72 35.70
N PRO A 354 22.11 3.35 36.04
CA PRO A 354 21.05 4.32 36.23
C PRO A 354 21.32 5.35 37.30
N ASP A 355 21.14 6.64 36.99
CA ASP A 355 21.18 7.74 37.98
C ASP A 355 19.74 8.18 38.30
N TYR A 356 19.10 7.41 39.18
CA TYR A 356 17.76 7.72 39.67
C TYR A 356 17.67 9.00 40.47
N ALA A 357 18.77 9.47 41.09
CA ALA A 357 18.76 10.71 41.85
C ALA A 357 18.55 11.92 40.96
N THR A 358 19.29 12.01 39.84
CA THR A 358 19.13 13.05 38.82
C THR A 358 17.78 12.92 38.13
N ALA A 359 17.38 11.71 37.71
CA ALA A 359 16.08 11.49 37.09
C ALA A 359 14.92 11.97 37.98
N VAL A 360 14.92 11.62 39.28
CA VAL A 360 13.89 12.05 40.24
C VAL A 360 13.85 13.58 40.40
N LYS A 361 15.01 14.27 40.38
CA LYS A 361 15.06 15.72 40.46
C LYS A 361 14.34 16.37 39.27
N GLU A 362 14.63 15.93 38.07
CA GLU A 362 14.00 16.47 36.86
C GLU A 362 12.52 16.12 36.79
N LEU A 363 12.16 14.86 37.06
CA LEU A 363 10.77 14.41 37.04
C LEU A 363 9.91 15.12 38.09
N THR A 364 10.47 15.48 39.25
CA THR A 364 9.75 16.25 40.26
C THR A 364 9.39 17.65 39.76
N ILE A 365 10.23 18.27 38.93
CA ILE A 365 9.91 19.56 38.29
C ILE A 365 8.72 19.41 37.34
N LEU A 366 8.73 18.36 36.53
CA LEU A 366 7.63 18.08 35.59
C LEU A 366 6.32 17.70 36.29
N GLU A 367 6.43 16.97 37.41
CA GLU A 367 5.30 16.55 38.22
C GLU A 367 4.60 17.77 38.87
N LYS A 368 5.36 18.78 39.33
CA LYS A 368 4.82 20.05 39.83
C LYS A 368 4.08 20.86 38.75
N LYS A 369 4.37 20.62 37.47
CA LYS A 369 3.63 21.17 36.34
C LYS A 369 2.41 20.34 35.96
N ASN A 370 2.00 19.37 36.74
CA ASN A 370 0.89 18.45 36.50
C ASN A 370 1.05 17.60 35.22
N ILE A 371 2.30 17.29 34.84
CA ILE A 371 2.57 16.36 33.76
C ILE A 371 2.42 14.94 34.30
N ALA A 372 1.26 14.31 34.09
CA ALA A 372 0.87 13.05 34.72
C ALA A 372 1.92 11.92 34.55
N VAL A 373 2.51 11.81 33.37
CA VAL A 373 3.53 10.78 33.11
C VAL A 373 4.81 10.96 33.92
N ALA A 374 5.10 12.16 34.45
CA ALA A 374 6.23 12.37 35.35
C ALA A 374 6.00 11.62 36.67
N SER A 375 4.77 11.61 37.21
CA SER A 375 4.43 10.78 38.34
C SER A 375 4.62 9.28 38.07
N THR A 376 4.23 8.82 36.87
CA THR A 376 4.47 7.41 36.47
C THR A 376 5.95 7.05 36.51
N LEU A 377 6.81 7.92 35.93
CA LEU A 377 8.25 7.69 35.90
C LEU A 377 8.89 7.80 37.31
N LEU A 378 8.40 8.72 38.15
CA LEU A 378 8.79 8.74 39.59
C LEU A 378 8.47 7.41 40.26
N GLY A 379 7.28 6.86 40.00
CA GLY A 379 6.91 5.53 40.49
C GLY A 379 7.88 4.44 40.02
N LEU A 380 8.28 4.47 38.73
CA LEU A 380 9.27 3.53 38.17
C LEU A 380 10.65 3.68 38.86
N CYS A 381 11.10 4.90 39.11
CA CYS A 381 12.34 5.09 39.90
C CYS A 381 12.26 4.42 41.27
N TYR A 382 11.15 4.58 41.99
CA TYR A 382 10.94 3.94 43.28
C TYR A 382 10.67 2.43 43.21
N ALA A 383 10.33 1.91 42.03
CA ALA A 383 10.12 0.48 41.80
C ALA A 383 11.42 -0.30 41.68
N ASP A 384 12.50 0.34 41.21
CA ASP A 384 13.75 -0.33 40.91
C ASP A 384 14.52 -0.67 42.20
N LYS A 385 14.62 -1.97 42.50
CA LYS A 385 15.27 -2.50 43.68
C LYS A 385 16.78 -2.25 43.73
N SER A 386 17.42 -1.91 42.62
CA SER A 386 18.83 -1.53 42.57
C SER A 386 19.08 -0.15 43.18
N TRP A 387 18.06 0.69 43.27
CA TRP A 387 18.17 2.01 43.86
C TRP A 387 18.02 1.93 45.40
N LYS A 388 19.00 2.48 46.13
CA LYS A 388 18.99 2.51 47.60
C LYS A 388 17.74 3.16 48.23
N LYS A 389 16.98 3.98 47.47
CA LYS A 389 15.74 4.65 47.91
C LYS A 389 14.49 3.97 47.37
N ALA A 390 14.60 2.76 46.79
CA ALA A 390 13.45 1.99 46.34
C ALA A 390 12.38 1.89 47.44
N ASN A 391 11.12 2.08 47.07
CA ASN A 391 10.01 2.09 48.03
C ASN A 391 8.69 1.77 47.35
N GLU A 392 8.20 0.59 47.58
CA GLU A 392 6.98 0.07 46.92
C GLU A 392 5.71 0.90 47.29
N LYS A 393 5.61 1.43 48.50
CA LYS A 393 4.49 2.31 48.88
C LYS A 393 4.51 3.63 48.10
N LYS A 394 5.70 4.22 47.92
CA LYS A 394 5.85 5.42 47.09
C LYS A 394 5.57 5.11 45.61
N MET A 395 6.07 4.00 45.11
CA MET A 395 5.77 3.52 43.77
C MET A 395 4.26 3.50 43.52
N MET A 396 3.50 2.83 44.39
CA MET A 396 2.06 2.74 44.31
C MET A 396 1.38 4.11 44.32
N ALA A 397 1.75 4.96 45.31
CA ALA A 397 1.17 6.30 45.43
C ALA A 397 1.36 7.14 44.15
N TYR A 398 2.53 7.04 43.52
CA TYR A 398 2.81 7.74 42.25
C TYR A 398 2.03 7.15 41.07
N TYR A 399 1.93 5.83 40.95
CA TYR A 399 1.13 5.20 39.90
C TYR A 399 -0.36 5.53 40.02
N GLU A 400 -0.91 5.46 41.25
CA GLU A 400 -2.30 5.82 41.52
C GLU A 400 -2.57 7.31 41.23
N LYS A 401 -1.63 8.20 41.60
CA LYS A 401 -1.73 9.63 41.28
C LYS A 401 -1.78 9.85 39.79
N ALA A 402 -0.88 9.22 39.05
CA ALA A 402 -0.84 9.34 37.59
C ALA A 402 -2.09 8.72 36.92
N ALA A 403 -2.56 7.57 37.39
CA ALA A 403 -3.76 6.90 36.90
C ALA A 403 -5.03 7.72 37.13
N LYS A 404 -5.14 8.44 38.27
CA LYS A 404 -6.21 9.41 38.53
C LYS A 404 -6.20 10.59 37.53
N ALA A 405 -5.04 10.93 36.99
CA ALA A 405 -4.88 11.93 35.95
C ALA A 405 -4.99 11.32 34.54
N ASP A 406 -5.53 10.08 34.43
CA ASP A 406 -5.70 9.29 33.20
C ASP A 406 -4.41 9.06 32.42
N ASP A 407 -3.27 8.91 33.10
CA ASP A 407 -2.05 8.50 32.40
C ASP A 407 -2.15 7.02 31.99
N PRO A 408 -2.12 6.73 30.66
CA PRO A 408 -2.31 5.36 30.19
C PRO A 408 -1.13 4.44 30.56
N TYR A 409 0.07 5.00 30.70
CA TYR A 409 1.22 4.19 31.10
C TYR A 409 1.14 3.77 32.58
N ALA A 410 0.67 4.66 33.47
CA ALA A 410 0.40 4.31 34.87
C ALA A 410 -0.66 3.21 34.98
N ASN A 411 -1.76 3.34 34.24
CA ASN A 411 -2.79 2.30 34.22
C ASN A 411 -2.24 0.95 33.71
N PHE A 412 -1.38 0.94 32.70
CA PHE A 412 -0.73 -0.28 32.24
C PHE A 412 0.15 -0.93 33.33
N LEU A 413 0.95 -0.14 34.05
CA LEU A 413 1.82 -0.63 35.15
C LEU A 413 1.00 -1.15 36.32
N LEU A 414 -0.09 -0.45 36.69
CA LEU A 414 -1.03 -0.93 37.69
C LEU A 414 -1.68 -2.25 37.31
N ALA A 415 -2.07 -2.41 36.02
CA ALA A 415 -2.63 -3.67 35.56
C ALA A 415 -1.64 -4.83 35.75
N LYS A 416 -0.36 -4.63 35.44
CA LYS A 416 0.69 -5.64 35.69
C LYS A 416 0.83 -5.96 37.16
N LEU A 417 0.86 -4.94 38.02
CA LEU A 417 0.94 -5.15 39.48
C LEU A 417 -0.28 -5.91 40.01
N TYR A 418 -1.50 -5.61 39.55
CA TYR A 418 -2.68 -6.37 39.93
C TYR A 418 -2.70 -7.79 39.36
N PHE A 419 -2.03 -8.02 38.25
CA PHE A 419 -1.91 -9.36 37.65
C PHE A 419 -0.95 -10.26 38.43
N GLU A 420 0.23 -9.74 38.78
CA GLU A 420 1.31 -10.49 39.43
C GLU A 420 1.14 -10.50 40.95
N GLY A 421 0.60 -9.42 41.52
CA GLY A 421 0.64 -9.13 42.94
C GLY A 421 2.03 -8.68 43.39
N SER A 422 2.12 -8.13 44.60
CA SER A 422 3.38 -7.75 45.24
C SER A 422 3.20 -7.71 46.76
N ASN A 423 4.26 -7.37 47.50
CA ASN A 423 4.14 -7.20 48.96
C ASN A 423 3.17 -6.06 49.35
N ALA A 424 3.03 -5.03 48.52
CA ALA A 424 2.14 -3.90 48.77
C ALA A 424 0.78 -4.02 48.07
N VAL A 425 0.65 -4.92 47.08
CA VAL A 425 -0.54 -5.02 46.23
C VAL A 425 -0.99 -6.47 46.09
N LYS A 426 -2.22 -6.76 46.56
CA LYS A 426 -2.83 -8.07 46.33
C LYS A 426 -3.27 -8.22 44.89
N ALA A 427 -3.02 -9.38 44.29
CA ALA A 427 -3.50 -9.70 42.96
C ALA A 427 -5.04 -9.55 42.86
N ASP A 428 -5.52 -8.91 41.79
CA ASP A 428 -6.95 -8.61 41.58
C ASP A 428 -7.29 -8.65 40.11
N LYS A 429 -7.88 -9.76 39.68
CA LYS A 429 -8.21 -10.01 38.27
C LYS A 429 -9.15 -8.97 37.66
N ASN A 430 -10.09 -8.42 38.46
CA ASN A 430 -11.05 -7.42 37.97
C ASN A 430 -10.34 -6.10 37.65
N LYS A 431 -9.43 -5.68 38.54
CA LYS A 431 -8.63 -4.47 38.35
C LYS A 431 -7.67 -4.58 37.15
N VAL A 432 -7.16 -5.78 36.85
CA VAL A 432 -6.30 -6.01 35.65
C VAL A 432 -6.98 -5.54 34.41
N VAL A 433 -8.20 -6.04 34.12
CA VAL A 433 -8.93 -5.71 32.91
C VAL A 433 -9.25 -4.22 32.83
N VAL A 434 -9.81 -3.67 33.93
CA VAL A 434 -10.17 -2.23 34.01
C VAL A 434 -8.96 -1.33 33.73
N CYS A 435 -7.81 -1.65 34.31
CA CYS A 435 -6.59 -0.86 34.15
C CYS A 435 -6.04 -0.98 32.73
N TYR A 436 -6.02 -2.18 32.13
CA TYR A 436 -5.63 -2.32 30.72
C TYR A 436 -6.60 -1.62 29.76
N GLU A 437 -7.92 -1.66 30.01
CA GLU A 437 -8.91 -0.94 29.22
C GLU A 437 -8.66 0.57 29.26
N LYS A 438 -8.48 1.18 30.43
CA LYS A 438 -8.13 2.59 30.57
C LYS A 438 -6.82 2.95 29.86
N ALA A 439 -5.81 2.11 29.95
CA ALA A 439 -4.54 2.31 29.25
C ALA A 439 -4.73 2.22 27.71
N SER A 440 -5.56 1.29 27.24
CA SER A 440 -5.94 1.11 25.84
C SER A 440 -6.70 2.31 25.28
N GLU A 441 -7.70 2.81 26.00
CA GLU A 441 -8.47 4.00 25.67
C GLU A 441 -7.59 5.26 25.58
N GLY A 442 -6.60 5.36 26.46
CA GLY A 442 -5.56 6.41 26.43
C GLY A 442 -4.58 6.29 25.25
N GLY A 443 -4.71 5.26 24.41
CA GLY A 443 -3.89 5.06 23.22
C GLY A 443 -2.57 4.31 23.45
N TYR A 444 -2.36 3.71 24.63
CA TYR A 444 -1.15 2.96 24.93
C TYR A 444 -1.21 1.56 24.30
N ALA A 445 -0.52 1.40 23.17
CA ALA A 445 -0.59 0.19 22.35
C ALA A 445 -0.16 -1.11 23.06
N PRO A 446 0.84 -1.14 23.96
CA PRO A 446 1.13 -2.35 24.74
C PRO A 446 -0.06 -2.87 25.55
N ALA A 447 -0.92 -2.00 26.10
CA ALA A 447 -2.11 -2.44 26.81
C ALA A 447 -3.12 -3.15 25.89
N LYS A 448 -3.21 -2.72 24.63
CA LYS A 448 -4.02 -3.40 23.63
C LYS A 448 -3.50 -4.80 23.31
N CYS A 449 -2.17 -4.97 23.25
CA CYS A 449 -1.56 -6.29 23.11
C CYS A 449 -1.92 -7.21 24.27
N GLU A 450 -1.81 -6.71 25.51
CA GLU A 450 -2.14 -7.52 26.71
C GLU A 450 -3.63 -7.88 26.76
N LEU A 451 -4.53 -6.94 26.46
CA LEU A 451 -5.96 -7.27 26.33
C LEU A 451 -6.21 -8.34 25.26
N GLY A 452 -5.56 -8.21 24.11
CA GLY A 452 -5.61 -9.23 23.06
C GLY A 452 -5.15 -10.60 23.58
N ASN A 453 -4.02 -10.66 24.32
CA ASN A 453 -3.51 -11.89 24.91
C ASN A 453 -4.47 -12.49 25.95
N LEU A 454 -5.11 -11.66 26.78
CA LEU A 454 -6.12 -12.12 27.75
C LEU A 454 -7.31 -12.77 27.05
N TYR A 455 -7.86 -12.15 26.00
CA TYR A 455 -8.97 -12.71 25.22
C TYR A 455 -8.56 -13.92 24.37
N PHE A 456 -7.32 -13.94 23.86
CA PHE A 456 -6.80 -15.06 23.09
C PHE A 456 -6.63 -16.32 23.95
N THR A 457 -6.10 -16.16 25.17
CA THR A 457 -5.82 -17.27 26.10
C THR A 457 -7.02 -17.66 26.96
N GLY A 458 -7.89 -16.73 27.29
CA GLY A 458 -9.01 -16.95 28.23
C GLY A 458 -8.56 -17.03 29.71
N LYS A 459 -7.38 -16.53 30.07
CA LYS A 459 -6.83 -16.69 31.46
C LYS A 459 -7.58 -15.93 32.53
N ILE A 460 -8.08 -14.73 32.25
CA ILE A 460 -8.79 -13.86 33.20
C ILE A 460 -10.22 -13.57 32.71
N VAL A 461 -10.38 -13.45 31.42
CA VAL A 461 -11.66 -13.20 30.73
C VAL A 461 -12.03 -14.42 29.92
N ASN A 462 -13.31 -14.55 29.56
CA ASN A 462 -13.72 -15.61 28.64
C ASN A 462 -12.99 -15.50 27.30
N LYS A 463 -12.53 -16.64 26.78
CA LYS A 463 -11.81 -16.69 25.51
C LYS A 463 -12.66 -16.17 24.36
N ASP A 464 -12.13 -15.19 23.62
CA ASP A 464 -12.79 -14.59 22.44
C ASP A 464 -11.70 -14.19 21.43
N ILE A 465 -11.53 -15.03 20.43
CA ILE A 465 -10.50 -14.84 19.41
C ILE A 465 -10.81 -13.63 18.51
N SER A 466 -12.08 -13.37 18.21
CA SER A 466 -12.47 -12.22 17.38
C SER A 466 -12.13 -10.90 18.08
N LYS A 467 -12.40 -10.83 19.37
CA LYS A 467 -12.05 -9.66 20.21
C LYS A 467 -10.53 -9.52 20.38
N ALA A 468 -9.80 -10.63 20.52
CA ALA A 468 -8.34 -10.63 20.54
C ALA A 468 -7.76 -10.03 19.24
N ILE A 469 -8.25 -10.47 18.08
CA ILE A 469 -7.84 -9.95 16.77
C ILE A 469 -8.12 -8.45 16.66
N ALA A 470 -9.28 -7.97 17.12
CA ALA A 470 -9.61 -6.55 17.12
C ALA A 470 -8.61 -5.73 17.95
N TYR A 471 -8.24 -6.18 19.15
CA TYR A 471 -7.23 -5.53 19.98
C TYR A 471 -5.83 -5.54 19.34
N TYR A 472 -5.41 -6.65 18.74
CA TYR A 472 -4.11 -6.73 18.06
C TYR A 472 -4.03 -5.79 16.86
N ASN A 473 -5.10 -5.72 16.04
CA ASN A 473 -5.16 -4.80 14.92
C ASN A 473 -5.15 -3.34 15.38
N ASP A 474 -5.85 -3.03 16.47
CA ASP A 474 -5.83 -1.68 17.05
C ASP A 474 -4.44 -1.35 17.66
N ALA A 475 -3.75 -2.30 18.28
CA ALA A 475 -2.37 -2.13 18.72
C ALA A 475 -1.44 -1.80 17.54
N LEU A 476 -1.59 -2.50 16.42
CA LEU A 476 -0.82 -2.28 15.21
C LEU A 476 -1.06 -0.88 14.62
N LEU A 477 -2.31 -0.41 14.60
CA LEU A 477 -2.67 0.97 14.18
C LEU A 477 -2.11 2.02 15.14
N ASN A 478 -1.90 1.67 16.40
CA ASN A 478 -1.25 2.52 17.39
C ASN A 478 0.29 2.32 17.46
N GLY A 479 0.89 1.76 16.42
CA GLY A 479 2.33 1.75 16.16
C GLY A 479 3.14 0.72 16.96
N TYR A 480 2.50 -0.18 17.68
CA TYR A 480 3.19 -1.20 18.46
C TYR A 480 2.42 -2.54 18.43
N LEU A 481 3.15 -3.60 18.20
CA LEU A 481 2.65 -4.96 18.36
C LEU A 481 3.74 -5.77 19.07
N SER A 482 3.46 -6.30 20.27
CA SER A 482 4.42 -7.14 20.97
C SER A 482 4.70 -8.43 20.18
N LYS A 483 5.85 -9.06 20.42
CA LYS A 483 6.20 -10.31 19.74
C LYS A 483 5.14 -11.39 19.96
N GLU A 484 4.67 -11.55 21.20
CA GLU A 484 3.61 -12.50 21.55
C GLU A 484 2.29 -12.19 20.81
N ALA A 485 1.86 -10.91 20.81
CA ALA A 485 0.65 -10.48 20.11
C ALA A 485 0.76 -10.69 18.60
N ALA A 486 1.95 -10.46 18.02
CA ALA A 486 2.21 -10.70 16.61
C ALA A 486 2.11 -12.20 16.25
N ASP A 487 2.69 -13.06 17.08
CA ASP A 487 2.65 -14.51 16.87
C ASP A 487 1.22 -15.07 17.01
N ASN A 488 0.46 -14.58 18.00
CA ASN A 488 -0.94 -14.94 18.19
C ASN A 488 -1.80 -14.49 17.00
N LEU A 489 -1.65 -13.24 16.55
CA LEU A 489 -2.38 -12.71 15.39
C LEU A 489 -2.00 -13.43 14.10
N ALA A 490 -0.72 -13.72 13.89
CA ALA A 490 -0.24 -14.48 12.75
C ALA A 490 -0.84 -15.91 12.75
N SER A 491 -0.93 -16.55 13.91
CA SER A 491 -1.58 -17.87 14.07
C SER A 491 -3.07 -17.80 13.67
N CYS A 492 -3.78 -16.71 14.02
CA CYS A 492 -5.17 -16.53 13.61
C CYS A 492 -5.31 -16.51 12.08
N TYR A 493 -4.48 -15.76 11.37
CA TYR A 493 -4.50 -15.72 9.91
C TYR A 493 -4.03 -17.03 9.27
N GLN A 494 -3.04 -17.70 9.86
CA GLN A 494 -2.54 -18.98 9.35
C GLN A 494 -3.61 -20.08 9.42
N GLN A 495 -4.43 -20.08 10.47
CA GLN A 495 -5.43 -21.11 10.73
C GLN A 495 -6.85 -20.70 10.34
N GLY A 496 -7.14 -19.42 10.11
CA GLY A 496 -8.48 -18.89 9.85
C GLY A 496 -9.34 -18.82 11.11
N LEU A 497 -8.74 -18.47 12.27
CA LEU A 497 -9.45 -18.38 13.55
C LEU A 497 -10.15 -17.02 13.70
N GLY A 498 -11.19 -16.95 14.55
CA GLY A 498 -11.84 -15.69 14.92
C GLY A 498 -12.52 -14.96 13.75
N GLY A 499 -12.94 -15.67 12.72
CA GLY A 499 -13.64 -15.10 11.57
C GLY A 499 -12.74 -14.49 10.48
N VAL A 500 -11.41 -14.52 10.62
CA VAL A 500 -10.52 -14.07 9.55
C VAL A 500 -10.33 -15.17 8.50
N LYS A 501 -10.20 -14.74 7.24
CA LYS A 501 -9.89 -15.68 6.14
C LYS A 501 -8.45 -16.17 6.30
N LYS A 502 -8.26 -17.48 6.08
CA LYS A 502 -6.92 -18.08 6.07
C LYS A 502 -6.03 -17.41 5.03
N ASP A 503 -4.87 -16.87 5.46
CA ASP A 503 -3.93 -16.13 4.63
C ASP A 503 -2.51 -16.25 5.22
N ALA A 504 -1.71 -17.14 4.63
CA ALA A 504 -0.35 -17.43 5.06
C ALA A 504 0.63 -16.27 4.78
N GLU A 505 0.38 -15.46 3.76
CA GLU A 505 1.24 -14.32 3.43
C GLU A 505 1.03 -13.19 4.45
N THR A 506 -0.22 -12.85 4.74
CA THR A 506 -0.55 -11.90 5.81
C THR A 506 -0.02 -12.37 7.17
N ALA A 507 -0.13 -13.67 7.51
CA ALA A 507 0.43 -14.21 8.74
C ALA A 507 1.95 -13.98 8.84
N LYS A 508 2.71 -14.27 7.78
CA LYS A 508 4.15 -14.07 7.71
C LYS A 508 4.56 -12.60 7.84
N GLU A 509 3.78 -11.70 7.25
CA GLU A 509 3.99 -10.25 7.34
C GLU A 509 3.77 -9.73 8.77
N ILE A 510 2.71 -10.20 9.44
CA ILE A 510 2.38 -9.83 10.82
C ILE A 510 3.45 -10.31 11.79
N ALA A 511 3.92 -11.56 11.65
CA ALA A 511 4.95 -12.13 12.52
C ALA A 511 6.26 -11.30 12.51
N LYS A 512 6.61 -10.71 11.35
CA LYS A 512 7.78 -9.82 11.21
C LYS A 512 7.63 -8.48 11.94
N ARG A 513 6.41 -8.07 12.28
CA ARG A 513 6.13 -6.78 12.95
C ARG A 513 6.23 -6.84 14.45
N GLY A 514 6.37 -8.04 15.03
CA GLY A 514 6.50 -8.24 16.47
C GLY A 514 7.74 -7.53 17.03
N LYS A 515 7.55 -6.71 18.09
CA LYS A 515 8.59 -5.95 18.76
C LYS A 515 8.92 -6.60 20.13
N VAL A 516 10.20 -6.58 20.48
CA VAL A 516 10.70 -7.04 21.79
C VAL A 516 11.17 -5.82 22.57
N GLY A 517 10.66 -5.65 23.81
CA GLY A 517 11.03 -4.56 24.69
C GLY A 517 10.45 -3.19 24.29
N ASN A 518 10.95 -2.14 24.94
CA ASN A 518 10.52 -0.77 24.69
C ASN A 518 11.21 -0.20 23.45
N ALA A 519 10.45 0.44 22.54
CA ALA A 519 10.97 1.02 21.32
C ALA A 519 12.03 2.12 21.56
N TRP A 520 11.98 2.79 22.69
CA TRP A 520 12.85 3.93 23.03
C TRP A 520 14.20 3.55 23.64
N THR A 521 14.38 2.36 24.23
CA THR A 521 15.63 2.00 24.94
C THR A 521 16.86 2.14 24.06
N ALA A 522 16.82 1.62 22.84
CA ALA A 522 17.92 1.73 21.89
C ALA A 522 18.16 3.18 21.43
N LEU A 523 17.08 3.96 21.30
CA LEU A 523 17.18 5.37 20.92
C LEU A 523 17.83 6.18 22.02
N LEU A 524 17.38 6.03 23.28
CA LEU A 524 17.87 6.79 24.43
C LEU A 524 19.35 6.54 24.70
N ARG A 525 19.83 5.31 24.54
CA ARG A 525 21.26 4.95 24.68
C ARG A 525 22.16 5.59 23.64
N GLY A 526 21.61 6.03 22.53
CA GLY A 526 22.35 6.65 21.41
C GLY A 526 22.16 8.15 21.27
N ILE A 527 21.57 8.83 22.25
CA ILE A 527 21.37 10.28 22.27
C ILE A 527 22.53 10.95 23.00
N THR A 528 23.04 12.02 22.39
CA THR A 528 23.98 12.94 23.01
C THR A 528 23.24 14.24 23.33
N PHE A 529 23.32 14.68 24.56
CA PHE A 529 22.86 16.02 24.98
C PHE A 529 24.05 16.99 24.90
N GLU A 530 23.89 18.08 24.16
CA GLU A 530 24.88 19.16 24.21
C GLU A 530 24.84 19.75 25.63
N GLN A 531 25.97 19.71 26.33
CA GLN A 531 26.14 20.45 27.59
C GLN A 531 26.02 21.94 27.25
N LYS A 532 24.91 22.56 27.62
CA LYS A 532 24.81 24.02 27.60
C LYS A 532 25.59 24.52 28.80
N ASN A 533 26.81 25.09 28.53
CA ASN A 533 27.55 25.90 29.48
C ASN A 533 26.72 27.10 29.95
#